data_9564a329997ef0784fae35a19a02ef1b
#
_entry.id   9564a329997ef0784fae35a19a02ef1b
#
_cell.length_a   1.000
_cell.length_b   1.000
_cell.length_c   1.000
_cell.angle_alpha   90.00
_cell.angle_beta   90.00
_cell.angle_gamma   90.00
#
_symmetry.space_group_name_H-M   'P 1'
#
loop_
_entity.id
_entity.type
_entity.pdbx_description
1 polymer ?
#
loop_
_entity_poly.entity_id
_entity_poly.type
_entity_poly.pdbx_seq_one_letter_code
_entity_poly.pdbx_strand_id
1 'polypeptide(L)'
;MFSSNQKLSSFLLSLYSLPILFLFAIAFASLKFDIPITTFTRDPAVIGNINPLAGIASHLGVLVLTASGAICIFSWAALQPTRSTKKFSLFLLGLGIFSLLLGLDDLFMLHESIYPRLFRVSENVILLIYGLLAIGGIVKYWRTILQTDYFIFGVALIFFALSLIVDAFPELIEAMIGQWRILFEDGFKLLGIIGWFGYSWRCSIQGLKKIQTL
;
A
#
# COMPACT_ATOMS: atom_id res chain seq x y z
N MET A 1 -16.29 -27.15 23.10
CA MET A 1 -15.53 -26.00 23.69
C MET A 1 -14.06 -26.37 23.66
N PHE A 2 -13.26 -25.83 22.70
CA PHE A 2 -11.82 -26.13 22.64
C PHE A 2 -11.11 -25.57 23.87
N SER A 3 -10.14 -26.31 24.42
CA SER A 3 -9.33 -25.81 25.54
C SER A 3 -8.52 -24.58 25.10
N SER A 4 -8.17 -23.70 26.03
CA SER A 4 -7.36 -22.50 25.79
C SER A 4 -6.06 -22.83 25.01
N ASN A 5 -5.44 -23.97 25.35
CA ASN A 5 -4.22 -24.44 24.69
C ASN A 5 -4.42 -24.86 23.23
N GLN A 6 -5.58 -25.43 22.88
CA GLN A 6 -5.88 -25.80 21.48
C GLN A 6 -6.09 -24.55 20.61
N LYS A 7 -6.74 -23.52 21.14
CA LYS A 7 -6.91 -22.23 20.43
C LYS A 7 -5.57 -21.55 20.17
N LEU A 8 -4.68 -21.55 21.18
CA LEU A 8 -3.34 -20.98 21.04
C LEU A 8 -2.50 -21.76 20.03
N SER A 9 -2.54 -23.09 20.09
CA SER A 9 -1.82 -23.96 19.14
C SER A 9 -2.29 -23.74 17.68
N SER A 10 -3.61 -23.67 17.46
CA SER A 10 -4.16 -23.38 16.13
C SER A 10 -3.78 -21.99 15.62
N PHE A 11 -3.74 -20.99 16.52
CA PHE A 11 -3.30 -19.64 16.18
C PHE A 11 -1.83 -19.62 15.78
N LEU A 12 -0.95 -20.26 16.55
CA LEU A 12 0.48 -20.34 16.25
C LEU A 12 0.71 -21.07 14.91
N LEU A 13 -0.01 -22.16 14.66
CA LEU A 13 0.08 -22.90 13.40
C LEU A 13 -0.29 -21.99 12.22
N SER A 14 -1.41 -21.28 12.30
CA SER A 14 -1.82 -20.35 11.23
C SER A 14 -0.86 -19.17 11.06
N LEU A 15 -0.27 -18.67 12.15
CA LEU A 15 0.66 -17.56 12.12
C LEU A 15 1.96 -17.92 11.39
N TYR A 16 2.50 -19.10 11.65
CA TYR A 16 3.79 -19.50 11.10
C TYR A 16 3.69 -20.29 9.79
N SER A 17 2.53 -20.84 9.44
CA SER A 17 2.36 -21.63 8.21
C SER A 17 2.73 -20.84 6.95
N LEU A 18 2.24 -19.60 6.82
CA LEU A 18 2.50 -18.77 5.63
C LEU A 18 3.97 -18.37 5.50
N PRO A 19 4.66 -17.84 6.54
CA PRO A 19 6.10 -17.58 6.48
C PRO A 19 6.94 -18.83 6.17
N ILE A 20 6.60 -19.95 6.75
CA ILE A 20 7.31 -21.21 6.49
C ILE A 20 7.14 -21.64 5.03
N LEU A 21 5.92 -21.61 4.49
CA LEU A 21 5.66 -21.93 3.07
C LEU A 21 6.42 -20.97 2.15
N PHE A 22 6.48 -19.70 2.50
CA PHE A 22 7.24 -18.70 1.75
C PHE A 22 8.74 -19.02 1.73
N LEU A 23 9.34 -19.38 2.87
CA LEU A 23 10.74 -19.79 2.94
C LEU A 23 11.01 -21.05 2.13
N PHE A 24 10.11 -22.04 2.14
CA PHE A 24 10.20 -23.21 1.27
C PHE A 24 10.12 -22.83 -0.21
N ALA A 25 9.24 -21.92 -0.57
CA ALA A 25 9.13 -21.45 -1.95
C ALA A 25 10.43 -20.74 -2.42
N ILE A 26 11.05 -19.92 -1.58
CA ILE A 26 12.36 -19.31 -1.83
C ILE A 26 13.43 -20.38 -2.02
N ALA A 27 13.51 -21.35 -1.12
CA ALA A 27 14.50 -22.43 -1.21
C ALA A 27 14.29 -23.26 -2.50
N PHE A 28 13.04 -23.58 -2.83
CA PHE A 28 12.72 -24.29 -4.07
C PHE A 28 13.07 -23.47 -5.32
N ALA A 29 12.77 -22.18 -5.34
CA ALA A 29 13.11 -21.31 -6.46
C ALA A 29 14.62 -21.18 -6.63
N SER A 30 15.37 -21.02 -5.53
CA SER A 30 16.83 -21.00 -5.55
C SER A 30 17.44 -22.26 -6.18
N LEU A 31 16.94 -23.43 -5.79
CA LEU A 31 17.44 -24.71 -6.31
C LEU A 31 17.01 -24.96 -7.76
N LYS A 32 15.73 -24.65 -8.10
CA LYS A 32 15.20 -24.93 -9.42
C LYS A 32 15.75 -24.02 -10.52
N PHE A 33 15.98 -22.78 -10.21
CA PHE A 33 16.44 -21.78 -11.17
C PHE A 33 17.92 -21.42 -11.06
N ASP A 34 18.64 -22.12 -10.20
CA ASP A 34 20.08 -21.89 -9.91
C ASP A 34 20.38 -20.42 -9.54
N ILE A 35 19.48 -19.82 -8.75
CA ILE A 35 19.62 -18.45 -8.26
C ILE A 35 20.19 -18.49 -6.85
N PRO A 36 21.29 -17.78 -6.54
CA PRO A 36 21.84 -17.75 -5.19
C PRO A 36 20.79 -17.35 -4.15
N ILE A 37 20.68 -18.10 -3.06
CA ILE A 37 19.71 -17.86 -1.99
C ILE A 37 19.79 -16.43 -1.44
N THR A 38 20.99 -15.85 -1.46
CA THR A 38 21.26 -14.48 -1.04
C THR A 38 20.48 -13.44 -1.85
N THR A 39 20.15 -13.75 -3.11
CA THR A 39 19.34 -12.87 -3.98
C THR A 39 17.92 -12.66 -3.41
N PHE A 40 17.39 -13.64 -2.68
CA PHE A 40 16.05 -13.57 -2.09
C PHE A 40 16.03 -13.14 -0.63
N THR A 41 17.19 -13.21 0.07
CA THR A 41 17.23 -13.06 1.52
C THR A 41 18.05 -11.85 1.99
N ARG A 42 18.89 -11.30 1.14
CA ARG A 42 19.72 -10.13 1.48
C ARG A 42 19.10 -8.84 0.96
N ASP A 43 19.40 -7.75 1.65
CA ASP A 43 19.04 -6.40 1.26
C ASP A 43 19.59 -6.06 -0.15
N PRO A 44 18.78 -5.47 -1.05
CA PRO A 44 19.24 -5.07 -2.39
C PRO A 44 20.44 -4.14 -2.39
N ALA A 45 20.57 -3.24 -1.40
CA ALA A 45 21.71 -2.34 -1.30
C ALA A 45 23.01 -3.10 -1.04
N VAL A 46 22.94 -4.18 -0.24
CA VAL A 46 24.10 -5.06 0.02
C VAL A 46 24.48 -5.85 -1.23
N ILE A 47 23.49 -6.40 -1.95
CA ILE A 47 23.73 -7.17 -3.19
C ILE A 47 24.29 -6.27 -4.29
N GLY A 48 23.70 -5.09 -4.48
CA GLY A 48 24.10 -4.13 -5.50
C GLY A 48 25.31 -3.27 -5.14
N ASN A 49 25.83 -3.38 -3.91
CA ASN A 49 26.88 -2.51 -3.38
C ASN A 49 26.58 -1.01 -3.60
N ILE A 50 25.35 -0.62 -3.33
CA ILE A 50 24.85 0.76 -3.48
C ILE A 50 24.68 1.42 -2.11
N ASN A 51 24.54 2.75 -2.11
CA ASN A 51 24.28 3.51 -0.87
C ASN A 51 23.01 3.00 -0.18
N PRO A 52 23.05 2.61 1.11
CA PRO A 52 21.86 2.17 1.85
C PRO A 52 20.73 3.19 1.94
N LEU A 53 21.01 4.47 1.72
CA LEU A 53 19.99 5.53 1.67
C LEU A 53 19.36 5.71 0.28
N ALA A 54 19.78 4.92 -0.72
CA ALA A 54 19.17 4.97 -2.05
C ALA A 54 17.66 4.63 -1.92
N GLY A 55 16.82 5.48 -2.52
CA GLY A 55 15.36 5.31 -2.46
C GLY A 55 14.71 5.55 -1.09
N ILE A 56 15.36 6.25 -0.16
CA ILE A 56 14.83 6.48 1.20
C ILE A 56 13.41 7.09 1.19
N ALA A 57 13.10 7.99 0.24
CA ALA A 57 11.77 8.60 0.13
C ALA A 57 10.71 7.54 -0.24
N SER A 58 11.01 6.66 -1.20
CA SER A 58 10.14 5.55 -1.60
C SER A 58 9.96 4.56 -0.45
N HIS A 59 11.04 4.15 0.23
CA HIS A 59 10.97 3.25 1.39
C HIS A 59 10.10 3.82 2.52
N LEU A 60 10.21 5.12 2.82
CA LEU A 60 9.32 5.79 3.78
C LEU A 60 7.88 5.76 3.30
N GLY A 61 7.63 6.01 2.02
CA GLY A 61 6.31 5.89 1.41
C GLY A 61 5.70 4.50 1.60
N VAL A 62 6.46 3.43 1.31
CA VAL A 62 6.04 2.03 1.52
C VAL A 62 5.68 1.76 2.97
N LEU A 63 6.50 2.21 3.94
CA LEU A 63 6.22 2.03 5.37
C LEU A 63 4.92 2.71 5.77
N VAL A 64 4.68 3.94 5.30
CA VAL A 64 3.48 4.71 5.62
C VAL A 64 2.24 4.10 4.95
N LEU A 65 2.32 3.63 3.70
CA LEU A 65 1.23 2.91 3.03
C LEU A 65 0.91 1.58 3.73
N THR A 66 1.93 0.85 4.16
CA THR A 66 1.74 -0.40 4.92
C THR A 66 1.06 -0.13 6.26
N ALA A 67 1.47 0.91 6.98
CA ALA A 67 0.82 1.35 8.20
C ALA A 67 -0.65 1.76 7.96
N SER A 68 -0.94 2.49 6.87
CA SER A 68 -2.30 2.84 6.46
C SER A 68 -3.17 1.60 6.25
N GLY A 69 -2.62 0.61 5.53
CA GLY A 69 -3.28 -0.67 5.30
C GLY A 69 -3.57 -1.42 6.58
N ALA A 70 -2.55 -1.55 7.44
CA ALA A 70 -2.66 -2.29 8.69
C ALA A 70 -3.71 -1.70 9.64
N ILE A 71 -3.71 -0.37 9.85
CA ILE A 71 -4.68 0.28 10.75
C ILE A 71 -6.11 0.19 10.21
N CYS A 72 -6.32 0.30 8.90
CA CYS A 72 -7.64 0.18 8.29
C CYS A 72 -8.17 -1.25 8.40
N ILE A 73 -7.36 -2.27 8.12
CA ILE A 73 -7.74 -3.68 8.22
C ILE A 73 -7.98 -4.07 9.68
N PHE A 74 -7.12 -3.64 10.60
CA PHE A 74 -7.36 -3.84 12.03
C PHE A 74 -8.69 -3.24 12.49
N SER A 75 -8.96 -2.00 12.10
CA SER A 75 -10.20 -1.31 12.44
C SER A 75 -11.43 -1.97 11.82
N TRP A 76 -11.32 -2.48 10.58
CA TRP A 76 -12.36 -3.31 9.97
C TRP A 76 -12.62 -4.58 10.77
N ALA A 77 -11.57 -5.30 11.17
CA ALA A 77 -11.70 -6.54 11.95
C ALA A 77 -12.28 -6.30 13.36
N ALA A 78 -11.93 -5.17 13.98
CA ALA A 78 -12.45 -4.79 15.29
C ALA A 78 -13.91 -4.30 15.21
N LEU A 79 -14.30 -3.66 14.13
CA LEU A 79 -15.64 -3.12 13.93
C LEU A 79 -16.61 -4.23 13.51
N GLN A 80 -17.32 -4.81 14.50
CA GLN A 80 -18.32 -5.83 14.19
C GLN A 80 -19.42 -5.26 13.25
N PRO A 81 -19.66 -5.87 12.08
CA PRO A 81 -20.58 -5.32 11.09
C PRO A 81 -22.04 -5.50 11.53
N THR A 82 -22.63 -4.43 12.05
CA THR A 82 -24.08 -4.29 12.21
C THR A 82 -24.71 -3.76 10.93
N ARG A 83 -26.04 -3.72 10.81
CA ARG A 83 -26.71 -3.11 9.64
C ARG A 83 -26.26 -1.65 9.40
N SER A 84 -26.01 -0.88 10.45
CA SER A 84 -25.60 0.53 10.39
C SER A 84 -24.12 0.72 10.08
N THR A 85 -23.25 -0.17 10.54
CA THR A 85 -21.77 -0.05 10.41
C THR A 85 -21.19 -0.79 9.21
N LYS A 86 -21.93 -1.73 8.60
CA LYS A 86 -21.45 -2.60 7.52
C LYS A 86 -20.80 -1.83 6.36
N LYS A 87 -21.43 -0.74 5.90
CA LYS A 87 -20.92 0.03 4.76
C LYS A 87 -19.59 0.72 5.11
N PHE A 88 -19.49 1.27 6.30
CA PHE A 88 -18.27 1.91 6.80
C PHE A 88 -17.15 0.89 7.05
N SER A 89 -17.49 -0.27 7.60
CA SER A 89 -16.55 -1.39 7.79
C SER A 89 -15.95 -1.86 6.46
N LEU A 90 -16.78 -2.09 5.43
CA LEU A 90 -16.30 -2.46 4.09
C LEU A 90 -15.49 -1.35 3.42
N PHE A 91 -15.80 -0.08 3.68
CA PHE A 91 -14.98 1.05 3.24
C PHE A 91 -13.57 0.99 3.84
N LEU A 92 -13.45 0.76 5.16
CA LEU A 92 -12.14 0.59 5.81
C LEU A 92 -11.34 -0.59 5.22
N LEU A 93 -12.01 -1.72 4.99
CA LEU A 93 -11.36 -2.86 4.35
C LEU A 93 -10.84 -2.52 2.96
N GLY A 94 -11.66 -1.87 2.13
CA GLY A 94 -11.27 -1.44 0.78
C GLY A 94 -10.11 -0.46 0.80
N LEU A 95 -10.15 0.54 1.70
CA LEU A 95 -9.07 1.51 1.90
C LEU A 95 -7.77 0.82 2.33
N GLY A 96 -7.86 -0.15 3.25
CA GLY A 96 -6.72 -0.91 3.74
C GLY A 96 -6.09 -1.80 2.67
N ILE A 97 -6.91 -2.56 1.92
CA ILE A 97 -6.41 -3.42 0.82
C ILE A 97 -5.76 -2.57 -0.27
N PHE A 98 -6.37 -1.44 -0.64
CA PHE A 98 -5.81 -0.56 -1.66
C PHE A 98 -4.48 0.07 -1.21
N SER A 99 -4.37 0.46 0.06
CA SER A 99 -3.10 0.95 0.63
C SER A 99 -1.99 -0.10 0.59
N LEU A 100 -2.30 -1.36 0.92
CA LEU A 100 -1.32 -2.45 0.83
C LEU A 100 -0.95 -2.77 -0.62
N LEU A 101 -1.93 -2.72 -1.53
CA LEU A 101 -1.66 -2.91 -2.96
C LEU A 101 -0.65 -1.88 -3.48
N LEU A 102 -0.87 -0.59 -3.20
CA LEU A 102 0.06 0.47 -3.58
C LEU A 102 1.42 0.34 -2.89
N GLY A 103 1.44 -0.04 -1.61
CA GLY A 103 2.70 -0.25 -0.87
C GLY A 103 3.52 -1.43 -1.41
N LEU A 104 2.87 -2.54 -1.77
CA LEU A 104 3.55 -3.69 -2.38
C LEU A 104 4.02 -3.38 -3.81
N ASP A 105 3.22 -2.61 -4.54
CA ASP A 105 3.56 -2.17 -5.89
C ASP A 105 4.84 -1.32 -5.89
N ASP A 106 4.92 -0.34 -5.00
CA ASP A 106 6.08 0.53 -4.84
C ASP A 106 7.30 -0.24 -4.31
N LEU A 107 7.10 -1.16 -3.34
CA LEU A 107 8.17 -1.98 -2.76
C LEU A 107 8.86 -2.88 -3.79
N PHE A 108 8.08 -3.51 -4.66
CA PHE A 108 8.57 -4.49 -5.62
C PHE A 108 8.66 -3.95 -7.05
N MET A 109 8.41 -2.65 -7.26
CA MET A 109 8.34 -2.01 -8.58
C MET A 109 7.45 -2.81 -9.56
N LEU A 110 6.23 -3.17 -9.07
CA LEU A 110 5.36 -4.08 -9.82
C LEU A 110 4.92 -3.45 -11.14
N HIS A 111 4.45 -2.19 -11.11
CA HIS A 111 3.98 -1.48 -12.31
C HIS A 111 5.12 -1.08 -13.25
N GLU A 112 6.29 -0.74 -12.71
CA GLU A 112 7.44 -0.28 -13.50
C GLU A 112 8.23 -1.43 -14.16
N SER A 113 8.35 -2.55 -13.45
CA SER A 113 9.28 -3.62 -13.84
C SER A 113 8.63 -4.98 -13.99
N ILE A 114 7.90 -5.47 -12.98
CA ILE A 114 7.47 -6.88 -12.94
C ILE A 114 6.32 -7.11 -13.91
N TYR A 115 5.24 -6.33 -13.83
CA TYR A 115 4.09 -6.51 -14.72
C TYR A 115 4.41 -6.25 -16.19
N PRO A 116 5.16 -5.18 -16.56
CA PRO A 116 5.57 -5.01 -17.94
C PRO A 116 6.37 -6.18 -18.53
N ARG A 117 7.28 -6.75 -17.73
CA ARG A 117 8.09 -7.90 -18.17
C ARG A 117 7.28 -9.21 -18.27
N LEU A 118 6.39 -9.48 -17.30
CA LEU A 118 5.61 -10.71 -17.25
C LEU A 118 4.45 -10.72 -18.24
N PHE A 119 3.70 -9.62 -18.31
CA PHE A 119 2.44 -9.54 -19.07
C PHE A 119 2.58 -8.76 -20.36
N ARG A 120 3.74 -8.18 -20.66
CA ARG A 120 3.99 -7.32 -21.84
C ARG A 120 3.00 -6.15 -21.94
N VAL A 121 2.59 -5.63 -20.78
CA VAL A 121 1.66 -4.51 -20.64
C VAL A 121 2.47 -3.27 -20.30
N SER A 122 2.16 -2.10 -20.89
CA SER A 122 2.85 -0.86 -20.53
C SER A 122 2.50 -0.41 -19.11
N GLU A 123 3.44 0.24 -18.45
CA GLU A 123 3.28 0.87 -17.14
C GLU A 123 2.03 1.75 -17.07
N ASN A 124 1.80 2.59 -18.09
CA ASN A 124 0.62 3.48 -18.16
C ASN A 124 -0.71 2.73 -18.06
N VAL A 125 -0.81 1.51 -18.61
CA VAL A 125 -2.04 0.69 -18.49
C VAL A 125 -2.24 0.23 -17.06
N ILE A 126 -1.17 -0.09 -16.35
CA ILE A 126 -1.26 -0.53 -14.95
C ILE A 126 -1.64 0.64 -14.05
N LEU A 127 -1.02 1.80 -14.26
CA LEU A 127 -1.39 3.05 -13.56
C LEU A 127 -2.86 3.44 -13.83
N LEU A 128 -3.32 3.28 -15.07
CA LEU A 128 -4.74 3.48 -15.42
C LEU A 128 -5.66 2.53 -14.64
N ILE A 129 -5.29 1.26 -14.50
CA ILE A 129 -6.06 0.29 -13.69
C ILE A 129 -6.12 0.73 -12.23
N TYR A 130 -5.02 1.18 -11.64
CA TYR A 130 -5.02 1.69 -10.26
C TYR A 130 -5.87 2.95 -10.12
N GLY A 131 -5.80 3.85 -11.10
CA GLY A 131 -6.67 5.03 -11.16
C GLY A 131 -8.15 4.67 -11.22
N LEU A 132 -8.52 3.71 -12.08
CA LEU A 132 -9.90 3.23 -12.18
C LEU A 132 -10.38 2.54 -10.90
N LEU A 133 -9.52 1.77 -10.22
CA LEU A 133 -9.84 1.18 -8.92
C LEU A 133 -10.07 2.27 -7.84
N ALA A 134 -9.22 3.30 -7.82
CA ALA A 134 -9.37 4.43 -6.90
C ALA A 134 -10.68 5.18 -7.17
N ILE A 135 -10.95 5.55 -8.42
CA ILE A 135 -12.19 6.23 -8.83
C ILE A 135 -13.42 5.37 -8.50
N GLY A 136 -13.38 4.08 -8.80
CA GLY A 136 -14.45 3.14 -8.47
C GLY A 136 -14.71 3.07 -6.97
N GLY A 137 -13.65 3.05 -6.16
CA GLY A 137 -13.74 3.14 -4.70
C GLY A 137 -14.38 4.44 -4.22
N ILE A 138 -13.93 5.58 -4.76
CA ILE A 138 -14.49 6.91 -4.45
C ILE A 138 -15.97 6.96 -4.80
N VAL A 139 -16.35 6.56 -6.01
CA VAL A 139 -17.76 6.56 -6.47
C VAL A 139 -18.62 5.64 -5.60
N LYS A 140 -18.15 4.43 -5.30
CA LYS A 140 -18.87 3.46 -4.46
C LYS A 140 -19.11 3.98 -3.05
N TYR A 141 -18.11 4.65 -2.47
CA TYR A 141 -18.12 5.07 -1.07
C TYR A 141 -18.25 6.59 -0.89
N TRP A 142 -18.61 7.37 -1.92
CA TRP A 142 -18.63 8.83 -1.90
C TRP A 142 -19.43 9.42 -0.73
N ARG A 143 -20.62 8.85 -0.41
CA ARG A 143 -21.44 9.28 0.73
C ARG A 143 -20.75 8.98 2.07
N THR A 144 -19.98 7.90 2.14
CA THR A 144 -19.21 7.55 3.36
C THR A 144 -18.03 8.49 3.51
N ILE A 145 -17.33 8.80 2.42
CA ILE A 145 -16.21 9.75 2.40
C ILE A 145 -16.67 11.13 2.86
N LEU A 146 -17.80 11.63 2.39
CA LEU A 146 -18.35 12.92 2.82
C LEU A 146 -18.74 12.98 4.30
N GLN A 147 -18.92 11.85 4.97
CA GLN A 147 -19.18 11.74 6.41
C GLN A 147 -17.90 11.60 7.25
N THR A 148 -16.73 11.62 6.62
CA THR A 148 -15.42 11.56 7.25
C THR A 148 -14.68 12.88 7.05
N ASP A 149 -13.41 12.94 7.44
CA ASP A 149 -12.56 14.12 7.25
C ASP A 149 -12.09 14.25 5.77
N TYR A 150 -13.06 14.33 4.83
CA TYR A 150 -12.83 14.30 3.38
C TYR A 150 -11.87 15.39 2.88
N PHE A 151 -11.69 16.47 3.62
CA PHE A 151 -10.73 17.52 3.27
C PHE A 151 -9.29 16.96 3.26
N ILE A 152 -8.90 16.16 4.26
CA ILE A 152 -7.57 15.53 4.31
C ILE A 152 -7.40 14.58 3.11
N PHE A 153 -8.44 13.82 2.78
CA PHE A 153 -8.47 12.96 1.61
C PHE A 153 -8.28 13.75 0.30
N GLY A 154 -8.99 14.87 0.16
CA GLY A 154 -8.87 15.75 -0.99
C GLY A 154 -7.46 16.31 -1.18
N VAL A 155 -6.83 16.76 -0.08
CA VAL A 155 -5.44 17.25 -0.09
C VAL A 155 -4.47 16.13 -0.52
N ALA A 156 -4.65 14.91 -0.01
CA ALA A 156 -3.84 13.76 -0.43
C ALA A 156 -3.96 13.49 -1.93
N LEU A 157 -5.18 13.52 -2.47
CA LEU A 157 -5.44 13.33 -3.91
C LEU A 157 -4.82 14.44 -4.76
N ILE A 158 -4.81 15.69 -4.28
CA ILE A 158 -4.14 16.80 -4.97
C ILE A 158 -2.64 16.53 -5.09
N PHE A 159 -1.99 16.11 -4.02
CA PHE A 159 -0.56 15.78 -4.04
C PHE A 159 -0.25 14.59 -4.96
N PHE A 160 -1.05 13.54 -4.94
CA PHE A 160 -0.91 12.44 -5.92
C PHE A 160 -1.09 12.92 -7.36
N ALA A 161 -2.07 13.78 -7.62
CA ALA A 161 -2.29 14.34 -8.95
C ALA A 161 -1.08 15.21 -9.40
N LEU A 162 -0.50 16.01 -8.50
CA LEU A 162 0.70 16.80 -8.78
C LEU A 162 1.90 15.90 -9.11
N SER A 163 2.11 14.82 -8.35
CA SER A 163 3.15 13.83 -8.65
C SER A 163 2.97 13.23 -10.04
N LEU A 164 1.75 12.76 -10.37
CA LEU A 164 1.44 12.20 -11.69
C LEU A 164 1.60 13.23 -12.83
N ILE A 165 1.29 14.51 -12.60
CA ILE A 165 1.51 15.56 -13.61
C ILE A 165 2.99 15.76 -13.86
N VAL A 166 3.83 15.79 -12.80
CA VAL A 166 5.29 15.94 -12.95
C VAL A 166 5.89 14.74 -13.69
N ASP A 167 5.40 13.54 -13.44
CA ASP A 167 5.81 12.31 -14.13
C ASP A 167 5.33 12.29 -15.60
N ALA A 168 4.10 12.70 -15.88
CA ALA A 168 3.52 12.68 -17.22
C ALA A 168 4.18 13.67 -18.21
N PHE A 169 4.83 14.73 -17.73
CA PHE A 169 5.47 15.75 -18.55
C PHE A 169 6.97 15.93 -18.24
N PRO A 170 7.79 14.89 -18.29
CA PRO A 170 9.16 14.89 -17.81
C PRO A 170 10.02 15.91 -18.53
N GLU A 171 9.95 15.98 -19.87
CA GLU A 171 10.78 16.87 -20.68
C GLU A 171 10.47 18.35 -20.42
N LEU A 172 9.19 18.71 -20.28
CA LEU A 172 8.75 20.06 -20.01
C LEU A 172 9.20 20.54 -18.63
N ILE A 173 9.00 19.70 -17.62
CA ILE A 173 9.34 20.06 -16.23
C ILE A 173 10.86 20.08 -16.04
N GLU A 174 11.59 19.16 -16.65
CA GLU A 174 13.06 19.12 -16.59
C GLU A 174 13.68 20.33 -17.30
N ALA A 175 13.09 20.80 -18.40
CA ALA A 175 13.52 22.04 -19.04
C ALA A 175 13.35 23.28 -18.14
N MET A 176 12.37 23.27 -17.22
CA MET A 176 12.11 24.38 -16.32
C MET A 176 12.97 24.35 -15.04
N ILE A 177 13.14 23.17 -14.44
CA ILE A 177 13.73 23.03 -13.10
C ILE A 177 14.89 22.01 -13.03
N GLY A 178 15.29 21.42 -14.16
CA GLY A 178 16.38 20.45 -14.24
C GLY A 178 16.13 19.21 -13.37
N GLN A 179 17.20 18.68 -12.79
CA GLN A 179 17.17 17.47 -11.95
C GLN A 179 16.24 17.58 -10.72
N TRP A 180 15.82 18.80 -10.33
CA TRP A 180 14.87 18.97 -9.24
C TRP A 180 13.48 18.37 -9.54
N ARG A 181 13.18 18.07 -10.80
CA ARG A 181 11.96 17.38 -11.22
C ARG A 181 11.70 16.13 -10.36
N ILE A 182 12.70 15.30 -10.18
CA ILE A 182 12.60 14.04 -9.41
C ILE A 182 12.21 14.33 -7.94
N LEU A 183 12.81 15.37 -7.33
CA LEU A 183 12.45 15.76 -5.97
C LEU A 183 10.98 16.21 -5.85
N PHE A 184 10.47 16.93 -6.84
CA PHE A 184 9.05 17.36 -6.83
C PHE A 184 8.12 16.19 -7.06
N GLU A 185 8.44 15.29 -7.99
CA GLU A 185 7.67 14.07 -8.28
C GLU A 185 7.55 13.20 -7.04
N ASP A 186 8.68 12.74 -6.50
CA ASP A 186 8.74 11.89 -5.31
C ASP A 186 8.24 12.63 -4.05
N GLY A 187 8.54 13.92 -3.94
CA GLY A 187 8.09 14.75 -2.83
C GLY A 187 6.57 14.88 -2.78
N PHE A 188 5.92 15.16 -3.91
CA PHE A 188 4.46 15.19 -3.99
C PHE A 188 3.85 13.81 -3.74
N LYS A 189 4.45 12.74 -4.26
CA LYS A 189 4.05 11.36 -3.96
C LYS A 189 4.08 11.10 -2.45
N LEU A 190 5.17 11.44 -1.78
CA LEU A 190 5.32 11.24 -0.34
C LEU A 190 4.33 12.08 0.47
N LEU A 191 4.10 13.36 0.11
CA LEU A 191 3.11 14.22 0.76
C LEU A 191 1.68 13.66 0.57
N GLY A 192 1.37 13.14 -0.61
CA GLY A 192 0.13 12.44 -0.88
C GLY A 192 -0.05 11.22 0.03
N ILE A 193 0.99 10.40 0.18
CA ILE A 193 1.01 9.22 1.04
C ILE A 193 0.81 9.60 2.52
N ILE A 194 1.45 10.67 3.00
CA ILE A 194 1.29 11.16 4.38
C ILE A 194 -0.15 11.65 4.61
N GLY A 195 -0.73 12.39 3.66
CA GLY A 195 -2.13 12.82 3.72
C GLY A 195 -3.09 11.63 3.73
N TRP A 196 -2.83 10.62 2.89
CA TRP A 196 -3.57 9.36 2.84
C TRP A 196 -3.52 8.60 4.16
N PHE A 197 -2.34 8.51 4.79
CA PHE A 197 -2.20 7.93 6.12
C PHE A 197 -3.01 8.70 7.18
N GLY A 198 -2.89 10.03 7.18
CA GLY A 198 -3.66 10.88 8.09
C GLY A 198 -5.16 10.66 7.96
N TYR A 199 -5.66 10.56 6.73
CA TYR A 199 -7.05 10.22 6.45
C TYR A 199 -7.43 8.81 6.96
N SER A 200 -6.61 7.80 6.64
CA SER A 200 -6.79 6.41 7.07
C SER A 200 -6.84 6.28 8.60
N TRP A 201 -5.93 6.97 9.28
CA TRP A 201 -5.89 7.06 10.74
C TRP A 201 -7.20 7.64 11.32
N ARG A 202 -7.65 8.77 10.77
CA ARG A 202 -8.89 9.44 11.22
C ARG A 202 -10.12 8.57 10.99
N CYS A 203 -10.24 7.93 9.83
CA CYS A 203 -11.33 6.99 9.54
C CYS A 203 -11.30 5.79 10.50
N SER A 204 -10.12 5.26 10.80
CA SER A 204 -9.95 4.15 11.75
C SER A 204 -10.41 4.51 13.15
N ILE A 205 -10.02 5.68 13.67
CA ILE A 205 -10.51 6.18 14.96
C ILE A 205 -12.03 6.36 14.96
N GLN A 206 -12.61 6.92 13.88
CA GLN A 206 -14.06 7.06 13.77
C GLN A 206 -14.77 5.70 13.80
N GLY A 207 -14.18 4.68 13.16
CA GLY A 207 -14.70 3.31 13.21
C GLY A 207 -14.71 2.75 14.60
N LEU A 208 -13.60 2.86 15.33
CA LEU A 208 -13.46 2.34 16.70
C LEU A 208 -14.39 3.06 17.69
N LYS A 209 -14.59 4.38 17.55
CA LYS A 209 -15.55 5.12 18.38
C LYS A 209 -16.99 4.65 18.20
N LYS A 210 -17.38 4.18 17.02
CA LYS A 210 -18.72 3.61 16.78
C LYS A 210 -18.96 2.30 17.55
N ILE A 211 -17.92 1.61 17.98
CA ILE A 211 -18.04 0.41 18.86
C ILE A 211 -18.41 0.81 20.27
N GLN A 212 -17.88 1.94 20.74
CA GLN A 212 -18.12 2.41 22.13
C GLN A 212 -19.53 2.99 22.34
N THR A 213 -20.25 3.30 21.28
CA THR A 213 -21.60 3.86 21.31
C THR A 213 -22.71 2.83 21.07
N LEU A 214 -22.36 1.57 20.86
CA LEU A 214 -23.25 0.42 20.72
C LEU A 214 -23.32 -0.38 22.01
#